data_0a794b41671472cf3e00ce92bb83226c
#
_entry.id   0a794b41671472cf3e00ce92bb83226c
#
_cell.length_a   1.000
_cell.length_b   1.000
_cell.length_c   1.000
_cell.angle_alpha   90.00
_cell.angle_beta   90.00
_cell.angle_gamma   90.00
#
_symmetry.space_group_name_H-M   'P 1'
#
loop_
_entity.id
_entity.type
_entity.pdbx_description
1 polymer ?
#
loop_
_entity_poly.entity_id
_entity_poly.type
_entity_poly.pdbx_seq_one_letter_code
_entity_poly.pdbx_strand_id
1 'polypeptide(L)'
;MSENNMKHRSSVYDSMVKSPNRAMLRATGMTDDSFEKPIVGVISTWAENTPCNIHLHGFGQIAKEGVKDAGAWPVQFGTITVADGIAMGTPGMRFSLTSRDI
;
A
#
# COMPACT_ATOMS: atom_id res chain seq x y z
N MET A 1 11.10 11.10 17.90
CA MET A 1 9.74 10.91 17.34
C MET A 1 8.71 11.49 18.29
N SER A 2 7.65 12.08 17.77
CA SER A 2 6.63 12.71 18.61
C SER A 2 5.73 11.67 19.28
N GLU A 3 5.10 12.03 20.42
CA GLU A 3 4.14 11.16 21.11
C GLU A 3 2.97 10.78 20.21
N ASN A 4 2.53 11.69 19.32
CA ASN A 4 1.42 11.43 18.41
C ASN A 4 1.74 10.27 17.46
N ASN A 5 2.97 10.17 16.98
CA ASN A 5 3.38 9.08 16.11
C ASN A 5 3.41 7.75 16.87
N MET A 6 3.81 7.77 18.15
CA MET A 6 3.80 6.56 18.97
C MET A 6 2.40 5.99 19.16
N LYS A 7 1.38 6.85 19.25
CA LYS A 7 -0.01 6.41 19.45
C LYS A 7 -0.56 5.65 18.23
N HIS A 8 -0.04 5.95 17.06
CA HIS A 8 -0.53 5.36 15.80
C HIS A 8 0.37 4.23 15.30
N ARG A 9 1.34 3.85 16.09
CA ARG A 9 2.24 2.76 15.74
C ARG A 9 1.50 1.42 15.71
N SER A 10 1.85 0.57 14.75
CA SER A 10 1.23 -0.75 14.65
C SER A 10 1.67 -1.66 15.78
N SER A 11 0.74 -2.43 16.34
CA SER A 11 1.05 -3.45 17.32
C SER A 11 1.65 -4.73 16.72
N VAL A 12 1.66 -4.83 15.40
CA VAL A 12 2.16 -6.02 14.67
C VAL A 12 3.62 -6.32 15.03
N TYR A 13 4.41 -5.30 15.30
CA TYR A 13 5.84 -5.46 15.59
C TYR A 13 6.24 -5.05 17.00
N ASP A 14 5.28 -4.95 17.91
CA ASP A 14 5.57 -4.64 19.31
C ASP A 14 5.91 -5.89 20.10
N SER A 15 6.74 -5.74 21.14
CA SER A 15 7.13 -6.76 22.11
C SER A 15 8.08 -7.83 21.54
N MET A 16 8.64 -8.59 22.45
CA MET A 16 9.56 -9.70 22.11
C MET A 16 8.86 -10.80 21.31
N VAL A 17 7.58 -11.05 21.60
CA VAL A 17 6.80 -12.08 20.90
C VAL A 17 6.67 -11.78 19.42
N LYS A 18 6.77 -10.52 19.02
CA LYS A 18 6.64 -10.08 17.62
C LYS A 18 8.00 -10.01 16.89
N SER A 19 9.07 -10.57 17.46
CA SER A 19 10.37 -10.62 16.79
C SER A 19 10.33 -11.27 15.42
N PRO A 20 9.60 -12.37 15.18
CA PRO A 20 9.49 -12.93 13.83
C PRO A 20 8.86 -11.96 12.83
N ASN A 21 7.87 -11.20 13.26
CA ASN A 21 7.22 -10.21 12.41
C ASN A 21 8.22 -9.14 11.98
N ARG A 22 9.03 -8.64 12.92
CA ARG A 22 10.06 -7.66 12.61
C ARG A 22 11.12 -8.21 11.65
N ALA A 23 11.52 -9.47 11.84
CA ALA A 23 12.49 -10.11 10.96
C ALA A 23 11.99 -10.14 9.51
N MET A 24 10.73 -10.49 9.31
CA MET A 24 10.12 -10.51 7.98
C MET A 24 10.08 -9.10 7.37
N LEU A 25 9.70 -8.11 8.17
CA LEU A 25 9.61 -6.74 7.69
C LEU A 25 10.96 -6.12 7.39
N ARG A 26 12.02 -6.53 8.09
CA ARG A 26 13.38 -6.07 7.79
C ARG A 26 13.82 -6.48 6.39
N ALA A 27 13.34 -7.62 5.89
CA ALA A 27 13.61 -8.06 4.54
C ALA A 27 13.05 -7.10 3.48
N THR A 28 12.05 -6.30 3.84
CA THR A 28 11.45 -5.29 2.95
C THR A 28 12.14 -3.92 3.03
N GLY A 29 13.15 -3.79 3.89
CA GLY A 29 13.91 -2.54 4.05
C GLY A 29 13.63 -1.77 5.32
N MET A 30 12.77 -2.25 6.20
CA MET A 30 12.49 -1.58 7.47
C MET A 30 13.68 -1.70 8.42
N THR A 31 13.91 -0.66 9.20
CA THR A 31 14.98 -0.59 10.19
C THR A 31 14.41 -0.28 11.58
N ASP A 32 15.27 -0.24 12.60
CA ASP A 32 14.83 0.08 13.96
C ASP A 32 14.06 1.39 14.03
N ASP A 33 14.50 2.40 13.27
CA ASP A 33 13.81 3.68 13.21
C ASP A 33 12.41 3.56 12.60
N SER A 34 12.27 2.72 11.59
CA SER A 34 10.98 2.50 10.91
C SER A 34 9.94 1.88 11.84
N PHE A 35 10.37 0.99 12.75
CA PHE A 35 9.45 0.32 13.68
C PHE A 35 8.86 1.26 14.73
N GLU A 36 9.41 2.45 14.88
CA GLU A 36 8.88 3.46 15.79
C GLU A 36 7.88 4.40 15.11
N LYS A 37 7.66 4.20 13.81
CA LYS A 37 6.76 5.05 13.02
C LYS A 37 5.46 4.34 12.72
N PRO A 38 4.36 5.07 12.51
CA PRO A 38 3.15 4.46 12.00
C PRO A 38 3.36 4.01 10.55
N ILE A 39 2.71 2.92 10.17
CA ILE A 39 2.71 2.43 8.79
C ILE A 39 1.51 3.03 8.08
N VAL A 40 1.74 3.61 6.90
CA VAL A 40 0.68 4.15 6.06
C VAL A 40 0.66 3.37 4.75
N GLY A 41 -0.46 2.74 4.45
CA GLY A 41 -0.65 2.01 3.20
C GLY A 41 -0.91 2.97 2.04
N VAL A 42 -0.14 2.83 0.97
CA VAL A 42 -0.37 3.55 -0.28
C VAL A 42 -0.91 2.53 -1.28
N ILE A 43 -2.20 2.61 -1.55
CA ILE A 43 -2.91 1.57 -2.28
C ILE A 43 -3.36 2.13 -3.63
N SER A 44 -3.20 1.33 -4.69
CA SER A 44 -3.71 1.70 -6.00
C SER A 44 -4.14 0.47 -6.79
N THR A 45 -4.87 0.71 -7.87
CA THR A 45 -5.27 -0.31 -8.83
C THR A 45 -4.35 -0.31 -10.05
N TRP A 46 -3.06 -0.05 -9.86
CA TRP A 46 -2.09 0.00 -10.94
C TRP A 46 -1.99 -1.34 -11.67
N ALA A 47 -1.91 -1.25 -12.99
CA ALA A 47 -1.58 -2.38 -13.86
C ALA A 47 -0.99 -1.85 -15.17
N GLU A 48 -0.06 -2.59 -15.74
CA GLU A 48 0.60 -2.21 -16.99
C GLU A 48 -0.34 -2.30 -18.20
N ASN A 49 -1.28 -3.24 -18.16
CA ASN A 49 -2.16 -3.51 -19.28
C ASN A 49 -3.45 -2.67 -19.28
N THR A 50 -3.57 -1.72 -18.36
CA THR A 50 -4.77 -0.88 -18.23
C THR A 50 -4.38 0.58 -18.42
N PRO A 51 -4.70 1.20 -19.59
CA PRO A 51 -4.28 2.58 -19.84
C PRO A 51 -4.77 3.60 -18.82
N CYS A 52 -5.94 3.37 -18.24
CA CYS A 52 -6.49 4.28 -17.23
C CYS A 52 -5.72 4.25 -15.92
N ASN A 53 -4.95 3.19 -15.66
CA ASN A 53 -4.29 2.95 -14.37
C ASN A 53 -2.77 2.91 -14.47
N ILE A 54 -2.21 2.93 -15.66
CA ILE A 54 -0.77 2.72 -15.85
C ILE A 54 0.09 3.78 -15.14
N HIS A 55 -0.43 4.99 -14.99
CA HIS A 55 0.29 6.09 -14.34
C HIS A 55 0.25 6.02 -12.80
N LEU A 56 -0.58 5.14 -12.23
CA LEU A 56 -0.80 5.09 -10.78
C LEU A 56 0.45 4.65 -10.02
N HIS A 57 1.34 3.88 -10.64
CA HIS A 57 2.59 3.49 -10.00
C HIS A 57 3.45 4.72 -9.66
N GLY A 58 3.60 5.63 -10.62
CA GLY A 58 4.35 6.87 -10.40
C GLY A 58 3.70 7.76 -9.34
N PHE A 59 2.38 7.87 -9.35
CA PHE A 59 1.66 8.62 -8.32
C PHE A 59 1.86 8.01 -6.95
N GLY A 60 1.88 6.66 -6.86
CA GLY A 60 2.16 5.97 -5.61
C GLY A 60 3.55 6.28 -5.07
N GLN A 61 4.56 6.37 -5.93
CA GLN A 61 5.91 6.73 -5.52
C GLN A 61 5.97 8.16 -4.93
N ILE A 62 5.25 9.10 -5.54
CA ILE A 62 5.18 10.47 -5.03
C ILE A 62 4.47 10.50 -3.68
N ALA A 63 3.37 9.75 -3.53
CA ALA A 63 2.65 9.66 -2.26
C ALA A 63 3.53 9.08 -1.16
N LYS A 64 4.37 8.09 -1.48
CA LYS A 64 5.33 7.51 -0.51
C LYS A 64 6.30 8.56 0.01
N GLU A 65 6.80 9.44 -0.85
CA GLU A 65 7.69 10.51 -0.43
C GLU A 65 7.00 11.46 0.55
N GLY A 66 5.74 11.80 0.27
CA GLY A 66 4.96 12.64 1.17
C GLY A 66 4.74 11.98 2.53
N VAL A 67 4.49 10.67 2.56
CA VAL A 67 4.33 9.92 3.81
C VAL A 67 5.63 9.93 4.62
N LYS A 68 6.77 9.73 3.98
CA LYS A 68 8.08 9.79 4.65
C LYS A 68 8.36 11.17 5.22
N ASP A 69 8.03 12.22 4.48
CA ASP A 69 8.23 13.60 4.93
C ASP A 69 7.37 13.93 6.15
N ALA A 70 6.21 13.29 6.27
CA ALA A 70 5.35 13.45 7.44
C ALA A 70 5.79 12.62 8.66
N GLY A 71 6.84 11.82 8.54
CA GLY A 71 7.38 11.03 9.65
C GLY A 71 6.76 9.66 9.81
N ALA A 72 6.12 9.11 8.78
CA ALA A 72 5.54 7.78 8.78
C ALA A 72 6.29 6.86 7.81
N TRP A 73 6.03 5.57 7.90
CA TRP A 73 6.61 4.58 6.99
C TRP A 73 5.59 4.17 5.95
N PRO A 74 5.83 4.42 4.65
CA PRO A 74 4.89 4.07 3.61
C PRO A 74 5.09 2.63 3.13
N VAL A 75 3.98 1.95 2.85
CA VAL A 75 3.97 0.63 2.22
C VAL A 75 3.06 0.71 1.01
N GLN A 76 3.61 0.50 -0.18
CA GLN A 76 2.84 0.55 -1.41
C GLN A 76 2.44 -0.85 -1.84
N PHE A 77 1.18 -1.01 -2.21
CA PHE A 77 0.68 -2.28 -2.74
C PHE A 77 -0.50 -2.04 -3.67
N GLY A 78 -0.83 -3.07 -4.46
CA GLY A 78 -1.89 -2.98 -5.43
C GLY A 78 -3.11 -3.80 -5.04
N THR A 79 -4.23 -3.47 -5.66
CA THR A 79 -5.48 -4.22 -5.54
C THR A 79 -5.91 -4.71 -6.93
N ILE A 80 -7.03 -5.42 -6.97
CA ILE A 80 -7.60 -5.93 -8.22
C ILE A 80 -7.85 -4.77 -9.18
N THR A 81 -7.43 -4.94 -10.43
CA THR A 81 -7.62 -3.96 -11.50
C THR A 81 -8.56 -4.53 -12.55
N VAL A 82 -9.65 -3.81 -12.82
CA VAL A 82 -10.59 -4.18 -13.88
C VAL A 82 -10.75 -2.98 -14.81
N ALA A 83 -10.56 -3.21 -16.10
CA ALA A 83 -10.65 -2.14 -17.11
C ALA A 83 -11.93 -2.32 -17.91
N ASP A 84 -12.95 -1.49 -17.66
CA ASP A 84 -14.18 -1.50 -18.41
C ASP A 84 -13.93 -1.20 -19.90
N GLY A 85 -12.98 -0.30 -20.19
CA GLY A 85 -12.65 0.05 -21.56
C GLY A 85 -12.09 -1.13 -22.36
N ILE A 86 -11.33 -2.01 -21.73
CA ILE A 86 -10.80 -3.22 -22.36
C ILE A 86 -11.86 -4.32 -22.41
N ALA A 87 -12.66 -4.44 -21.35
CA ALA A 87 -13.70 -5.46 -21.26
C ALA A 87 -14.94 -5.15 -22.12
N MET A 88 -15.08 -3.90 -22.58
CA MET A 88 -16.24 -3.47 -23.37
C MET A 88 -16.44 -4.37 -24.59
N GLY A 89 -17.67 -4.87 -24.76
CA GLY A 89 -18.00 -5.76 -25.85
C GLY A 89 -17.62 -7.24 -25.61
N THR A 90 -17.06 -7.56 -24.45
CA THR A 90 -16.70 -8.93 -24.08
C THR A 90 -17.59 -9.45 -22.95
N PRO A 91 -17.66 -10.79 -22.73
CA PRO A 91 -18.40 -11.34 -21.59
C PRO A 91 -17.90 -10.85 -20.23
N GLY A 92 -16.63 -10.43 -20.13
CA GLY A 92 -16.04 -9.91 -18.89
C GLY A 92 -16.70 -8.64 -18.39
N MET A 93 -17.38 -7.87 -19.26
CA MET A 93 -18.04 -6.64 -18.86
C MET A 93 -19.14 -6.84 -17.83
N ARG A 94 -19.71 -8.01 -17.74
CA ARG A 94 -20.75 -8.35 -16.75
C ARG A 94 -20.25 -8.24 -15.31
N PHE A 95 -18.95 -8.28 -15.10
CA PHE A 95 -18.34 -8.20 -13.79
C PHE A 95 -17.89 -6.80 -13.39
N SER A 96 -18.19 -5.78 -14.19
CA SER A 96 -17.68 -4.43 -13.92
C SER A 96 -18.18 -3.85 -12.60
N LEU A 97 -19.45 -4.04 -12.27
CA LEU A 97 -20.00 -3.56 -11.01
C LEU A 97 -19.58 -4.45 -9.84
N THR A 98 -19.57 -5.77 -10.03
CA THR A 98 -19.15 -6.70 -8.99
C THR A 98 -17.70 -6.44 -8.56
N SER A 99 -16.82 -6.14 -9.51
CA SER A 99 -15.42 -5.86 -9.19
C SER A 99 -15.24 -4.62 -8.32
N ARG A 100 -16.15 -3.66 -8.42
CA ARG A 100 -16.10 -2.45 -7.60
C ARG A 100 -16.52 -2.70 -6.16
N ASP A 101 -17.26 -3.77 -5.91
CA ASP A 101 -17.72 -4.13 -4.56
C ASP A 101 -16.68 -4.93 -3.78
N ILE A 102 -15.68 -5.46 -4.47
CA ILE A 102 -14.60 -6.21 -3.84
C ILE A 102 -13.53 -5.26 -3.35
#